data_865c0901cc9b2ec569440da7528663f8
#
_entry.id   865c0901cc9b2ec569440da7528663f8
#
_cell.length_a   1.000
_cell.length_b   1.000
_cell.length_c   1.000
_cell.angle_alpha   90.00
_cell.angle_beta   90.00
_cell.angle_gamma   90.00
#
_symmetry.space_group_name_H-M   'P 1'
#
loop_
_entity.id
_entity.type
_entity.pdbx_description
1 polymer ?
#
loop_
_entity_poly.entity_id
_entity_poly.type
_entity_poly.pdbx_seq_one_letter_code
_entity_poly.pdbx_strand_id
1 'polypeptide(L)'
;MIVARDGEEALQRHSESAPDIVVSDVLMPGIDGRELVRRLRTTATWTPVILLTQVDEASERAAALDEGADDYLGKPFLPSELLSRIRAVLRRTSGGRPLSASNALVSDGLELDRTARRVRLGGDPDDLTPKALALLDYLMAHPTEVHSREHLLATLWGFEFAVTTRAVDHRVAELRRVLGEDAAHPRWIETVQGAGYRFCAEVRSR
;
A
#
# COMPACT_ATOMS: atom_id res chain seq x y z
N MET A 1 -21.26 12.82 2.41
CA MET A 1 -20.01 13.61 2.25
C MET A 1 -20.07 14.77 3.23
N ILE A 2 -19.01 14.95 4.01
CA ILE A 2 -18.84 16.03 4.98
C ILE A 2 -17.67 16.87 4.50
N VAL A 3 -17.77 18.20 4.59
CA VAL A 3 -16.73 19.11 4.13
C VAL A 3 -16.21 19.90 5.34
N ALA A 4 -14.89 19.97 5.49
CA ALA A 4 -14.18 20.80 6.45
C ALA A 4 -13.41 21.90 5.70
N ARG A 5 -13.23 23.07 6.31
CA ARG A 5 -12.56 24.24 5.72
C ARG A 5 -11.06 24.27 5.99
N ASP A 6 -10.65 23.64 7.07
CA ASP A 6 -9.27 23.54 7.53
C ASP A 6 -9.02 22.24 8.30
N GLY A 7 -7.79 22.01 8.73
CA GLY A 7 -7.39 20.79 9.41
C GLY A 7 -7.98 20.65 10.81
N GLU A 8 -8.26 21.73 11.54
CA GLU A 8 -8.86 21.66 12.87
C GLU A 8 -10.33 21.27 12.78
N GLU A 9 -11.09 21.89 11.88
CA GLU A 9 -12.48 21.49 11.60
C GLU A 9 -12.54 20.04 11.11
N ALA A 10 -11.56 19.60 10.30
CA ALA A 10 -11.49 18.22 9.84
C ALA A 10 -11.32 17.22 11.00
N LEU A 11 -10.45 17.49 11.96
CA LEU A 11 -10.27 16.66 13.16
C LEU A 11 -11.54 16.60 14.01
N GLN A 12 -12.18 17.74 14.23
CA GLN A 12 -13.45 17.78 14.97
C GLN A 12 -14.52 16.93 14.28
N ARG A 13 -14.74 17.13 12.97
CA ARG A 13 -15.73 16.37 12.20
C ARG A 13 -15.39 14.90 12.11
N HIS A 14 -14.13 14.55 12.04
CA HIS A 14 -13.67 13.18 12.08
C HIS A 14 -14.09 12.48 13.38
N SER A 15 -13.92 13.14 14.53
CA SER A 15 -14.32 12.57 15.83
C SER A 15 -15.83 12.40 15.99
N GLU A 16 -16.63 13.26 15.34
CA GLU A 16 -18.09 13.26 15.41
C GLU A 16 -18.73 12.23 14.46
N SER A 17 -18.12 11.97 13.31
CA SER A 17 -18.78 11.25 12.21
C SER A 17 -18.11 9.96 11.77
N ALA A 18 -16.88 9.67 12.26
CA ALA A 18 -16.09 8.49 11.89
C ALA A 18 -16.15 8.17 10.37
N PRO A 19 -15.60 9.03 9.49
CA PRO A 19 -15.71 8.86 8.05
C PRO A 19 -14.92 7.64 7.56
N ASP A 20 -15.38 6.99 6.49
CA ASP A 20 -14.70 5.85 5.86
C ASP A 20 -13.37 6.24 5.21
N ILE A 21 -13.21 7.49 4.79
CA ILE A 21 -12.01 8.03 4.16
C ILE A 21 -11.96 9.55 4.30
N VAL A 22 -10.76 10.09 4.43
CA VAL A 22 -10.49 11.53 4.40
C VAL A 22 -9.76 11.87 3.10
N VAL A 23 -10.20 12.93 2.42
CA VAL A 23 -9.49 13.53 1.29
C VAL A 23 -9.17 14.97 1.67
N SER A 24 -7.88 15.33 1.68
CA SER A 24 -7.42 16.62 2.15
C SER A 24 -6.40 17.23 1.20
N ASP A 25 -6.41 18.55 1.05
CA ASP A 25 -5.29 19.26 0.48
C ASP A 25 -4.06 19.15 1.40
N VAL A 26 -2.86 19.14 0.81
CA VAL A 26 -1.62 19.28 1.60
C VAL A 26 -1.51 20.68 2.16
N LEU A 27 -1.71 21.70 1.31
CA LEU A 27 -1.62 23.10 1.71
C LEU A 27 -2.99 23.63 2.16
N MET A 28 -3.15 23.83 3.47
CA MET A 28 -4.34 24.39 4.10
C MET A 28 -3.94 25.42 5.16
N PRO A 29 -4.82 26.41 5.45
CA PRO A 29 -4.60 27.32 6.58
C PRO A 29 -4.59 26.58 7.92
N GLY A 30 -3.78 27.04 8.86
CA GLY A 30 -3.68 26.45 10.20
C GLY A 30 -2.92 25.12 10.19
N ILE A 31 -3.61 24.02 10.43
CA ILE A 31 -3.07 22.66 10.33
C ILE A 31 -3.05 22.25 8.87
N ASP A 32 -1.88 21.98 8.32
CA ASP A 32 -1.73 21.45 6.97
C ASP A 32 -2.15 19.97 6.85
N GLY A 33 -2.26 19.45 5.63
CA GLY A 33 -2.71 18.09 5.39
C GLY A 33 -1.78 17.03 5.99
N ARG A 34 -0.49 17.28 6.08
CA ARG A 34 0.49 16.36 6.66
C ARG A 34 0.35 16.30 8.19
N GLU A 35 0.21 17.43 8.85
CA GLU A 35 -0.06 17.48 10.28
C GLU A 35 -1.43 16.86 10.62
N LEU A 36 -2.43 17.07 9.76
CA LEU A 36 -3.73 16.38 9.87
C LEU A 36 -3.55 14.86 9.87
N VAL A 37 -2.79 14.31 8.91
CA VAL A 37 -2.48 12.87 8.86
C VAL A 37 -1.82 12.42 10.16
N ARG A 38 -0.76 13.10 10.62
CA ARG A 38 -0.05 12.73 11.84
C ARG A 38 -0.99 12.67 13.05
N ARG A 39 -1.88 13.65 13.21
CA ARG A 39 -2.87 13.65 14.29
C ARG A 39 -3.91 12.54 14.15
N LEU A 40 -4.40 12.28 12.95
CA LEU A 40 -5.32 11.17 12.70
C LEU A 40 -4.66 9.80 13.02
N ARG A 41 -3.36 9.65 12.81
CA ARG A 41 -2.63 8.41 13.16
C ARG A 41 -2.46 8.19 14.66
N THR A 42 -2.64 9.22 15.49
CA THR A 42 -2.66 9.07 16.96
C THR A 42 -4.04 8.70 17.51
N THR A 43 -5.08 8.73 16.69
CA THR A 43 -6.44 8.34 17.11
C THR A 43 -6.59 6.81 17.22
N ALA A 44 -7.53 6.36 18.05
CA ALA A 44 -7.80 4.93 18.22
C ALA A 44 -8.41 4.29 16.96
N THR A 45 -9.07 5.08 16.12
CA THR A 45 -9.72 4.60 14.89
C THR A 45 -8.89 4.95 13.68
N TRP A 46 -8.46 3.94 12.95
CA TRP A 46 -7.76 4.14 11.69
C TRP A 46 -8.73 4.60 10.61
N THR A 47 -8.43 5.76 10.01
CA THR A 47 -9.18 6.27 8.85
C THR A 47 -8.20 6.52 7.71
N PRO A 48 -8.42 5.95 6.52
CA PRO A 48 -7.56 6.17 5.37
C PRO A 48 -7.60 7.62 4.91
N VAL A 49 -6.45 8.14 4.45
CA VAL A 49 -6.29 9.53 4.01
C VAL A 49 -5.64 9.58 2.63
N ILE A 50 -6.27 10.30 1.71
CA ILE A 50 -5.68 10.70 0.43
C ILE A 50 -5.31 12.17 0.50
N LEU A 51 -4.04 12.51 0.21
CA LEU A 51 -3.58 13.89 0.15
C LEU A 51 -3.56 14.40 -1.30
N LEU A 52 -4.10 15.60 -1.49
CA LEU A 52 -4.07 16.32 -2.76
C LEU A 52 -2.90 17.31 -2.76
N THR A 53 -1.99 17.22 -3.73
CA THR A 53 -0.78 18.06 -3.78
C THR A 53 -0.69 18.85 -5.07
N GLN A 54 -0.08 20.03 -5.01
CA GLN A 54 0.27 20.83 -6.20
C GLN A 54 1.68 20.55 -6.71
N VAL A 55 2.48 19.80 -5.96
CA VAL A 55 3.90 19.59 -6.26
C VAL A 55 4.11 18.22 -6.89
N ASP A 56 4.79 18.21 -8.02
CA ASP A 56 5.06 17.03 -8.87
C ASP A 56 6.43 16.39 -8.56
N GLU A 57 7.08 16.75 -7.46
CA GLU A 57 8.38 16.21 -7.10
C GLU A 57 8.26 14.82 -6.44
N ALA A 58 8.95 13.84 -7.01
CA ALA A 58 8.97 12.45 -6.52
C ALA A 58 9.48 12.35 -5.08
N SER A 59 10.34 13.28 -4.63
CA SER A 59 10.85 13.39 -3.26
C SER A 59 9.76 13.75 -2.24
N GLU A 60 8.82 14.64 -2.60
CA GLU A 60 7.71 15.01 -1.71
C GLU A 60 6.67 13.90 -1.59
N ARG A 61 6.44 13.12 -2.66
CA ARG A 61 5.55 11.95 -2.59
C ARG A 61 6.11 10.86 -1.68
N ALA A 62 7.43 10.64 -1.72
CA ALA A 62 8.08 9.66 -0.85
C ALA A 62 8.01 10.09 0.63
N ALA A 63 8.35 11.35 0.93
CA ALA A 63 8.30 11.88 2.30
C ALA A 63 6.89 11.81 2.90
N ALA A 64 5.91 12.00 2.10
CA ALA A 64 4.53 12.05 2.52
C ALA A 64 3.89 10.66 2.71
N LEU A 65 4.34 9.61 2.02
CA LEU A 65 4.01 8.20 2.33
C LEU A 65 4.64 7.77 3.66
N ASP A 66 5.85 8.25 3.96
CA ASP A 66 6.52 8.02 5.24
C ASP A 66 5.77 8.68 6.41
N GLU A 67 5.00 9.75 6.16
CA GLU A 67 4.15 10.43 7.16
C GLU A 67 2.82 9.72 7.43
N GLY A 68 2.51 8.62 6.72
CA GLY A 68 1.37 7.74 7.00
C GLY A 68 0.09 8.02 6.20
N ALA A 69 0.15 8.80 5.12
CA ALA A 69 -0.96 8.90 4.17
C ALA A 69 -1.09 7.60 3.35
N ASP A 70 -2.30 7.26 2.94
CA ASP A 70 -2.59 6.00 2.22
C ASP A 70 -2.46 6.15 0.71
N ASP A 71 -2.61 7.36 0.18
CA ASP A 71 -2.38 7.70 -1.24
C ASP A 71 -2.20 9.20 -1.44
N TYR A 72 -1.70 9.57 -2.62
CA TYR A 72 -1.45 10.94 -3.08
C TYR A 72 -2.01 11.15 -4.46
N LEU A 73 -2.54 12.36 -4.71
CA LEU A 73 -3.02 12.75 -6.02
C LEU A 73 -2.52 14.16 -6.36
N GLY A 74 -1.74 14.26 -7.44
CA GLY A 74 -1.23 15.53 -7.96
C GLY A 74 -2.33 16.35 -8.63
N LYS A 75 -2.36 17.65 -8.37
CA LYS A 75 -3.22 18.61 -9.06
C LYS A 75 -2.50 19.16 -10.31
N PRO A 76 -3.19 19.33 -11.47
CA PRO A 76 -4.61 19.05 -11.68
C PRO A 76 -4.92 17.57 -11.91
N PHE A 77 -6.06 17.08 -11.47
CA PHE A 77 -6.52 15.70 -11.64
C PHE A 77 -7.94 15.63 -12.21
N LEU A 78 -8.28 14.52 -12.83
CA LEU A 78 -9.64 14.25 -13.27
C LEU A 78 -10.48 13.70 -12.10
N PRO A 79 -11.77 14.08 -11.95
CA PRO A 79 -12.63 13.51 -10.91
C PRO A 79 -12.71 11.98 -10.94
N SER A 80 -12.64 11.38 -12.12
CA SER A 80 -12.60 9.92 -12.31
C SER A 80 -11.35 9.28 -11.71
N GLU A 81 -10.21 9.98 -11.73
CA GLU A 81 -8.97 9.51 -11.11
C GLU A 81 -9.09 9.50 -9.59
N LEU A 82 -9.58 10.58 -8.98
CA LEU A 82 -9.83 10.63 -7.54
C LEU A 82 -10.78 9.52 -7.10
N LEU A 83 -11.89 9.30 -7.82
CA LEU A 83 -12.84 8.24 -7.51
C LEU A 83 -12.21 6.84 -7.60
N SER A 84 -11.33 6.62 -8.58
CA SER A 84 -10.62 5.35 -8.73
C SER A 84 -9.66 5.09 -7.56
N ARG A 85 -8.95 6.13 -7.10
CA ARG A 85 -8.06 6.07 -5.92
C ARG A 85 -8.83 5.85 -4.63
N ILE A 86 -9.94 6.57 -4.43
CA ILE A 86 -10.83 6.34 -3.28
C ILE A 86 -11.28 4.87 -3.21
N ARG A 87 -11.74 4.31 -4.33
CA ARG A 87 -12.14 2.90 -4.38
C ARG A 87 -10.99 1.94 -4.09
N ALA A 88 -9.79 2.22 -4.61
CA ALA A 88 -8.61 1.41 -4.37
C ALA A 88 -8.18 1.44 -2.89
N VAL A 89 -8.20 2.62 -2.27
CA VAL A 89 -7.88 2.79 -0.85
C VAL A 89 -8.92 2.10 0.02
N LEU A 90 -10.22 2.33 -0.20
CA LEU A 90 -11.29 1.69 0.58
C LEU A 90 -11.26 0.16 0.45
N ARG A 91 -10.96 -0.39 -0.72
CA ARG A 91 -10.81 -1.84 -0.90
C ARG A 91 -9.67 -2.41 -0.05
N ARG A 92 -8.54 -1.69 0.08
CA ARG A 92 -7.39 -2.07 0.92
C ARG A 92 -7.69 -1.99 2.42
N THR A 93 -8.66 -1.16 2.81
CA THR A 93 -9.00 -0.90 4.22
C THR A 93 -10.27 -1.62 4.69
N SER A 94 -10.87 -2.47 3.87
CA SER A 94 -12.10 -3.22 4.19
C SER A 94 -12.05 -4.09 5.45
N GLY A 95 -10.94 -4.09 6.20
CA GLY A 95 -10.74 -4.73 7.51
C GLY A 95 -10.46 -3.76 8.66
N GLY A 96 -10.66 -2.44 8.49
CA GLY A 96 -10.47 -1.42 9.54
C GLY A 96 -9.05 -0.85 9.65
N ARG A 97 -8.03 -1.47 9.09
CA ARG A 97 -6.64 -0.97 9.02
C ARG A 97 -6.07 -1.25 7.63
N PRO A 98 -5.34 -0.27 6.99
CA PRO A 98 -4.72 -0.55 5.70
C PRO A 98 -3.79 -1.76 5.77
N LEU A 99 -3.80 -2.58 4.73
CA LEU A 99 -2.89 -3.72 4.66
C LEU A 99 -1.42 -3.29 4.81
N SER A 100 -1.06 -2.11 4.29
CA SER A 100 0.28 -1.52 4.44
C SER A 100 0.67 -1.18 5.88
N ALA A 101 -0.30 -0.90 6.75
CA ALA A 101 -0.09 -0.55 8.16
C ALA A 101 -0.33 -1.72 9.13
N SER A 102 -0.72 -2.88 8.63
CA SER A 102 -0.99 -4.08 9.43
C SER A 102 0.30 -4.79 9.81
N ASN A 103 0.36 -5.33 11.03
CA ASN A 103 1.53 -6.09 11.50
C ASN A 103 1.59 -7.51 10.91
N ALA A 104 0.45 -8.04 10.48
CA ALA A 104 0.38 -9.33 9.80
C ALA A 104 -0.65 -9.30 8.67
N LEU A 105 -0.34 -10.00 7.57
CA LEU A 105 -1.20 -10.20 6.41
C LEU A 105 -1.49 -11.68 6.24
N VAL A 106 -2.73 -12.01 5.90
CA VAL A 106 -3.16 -13.40 5.71
C VAL A 106 -3.90 -13.53 4.37
N SER A 107 -3.58 -14.58 3.63
CA SER A 107 -4.21 -14.91 2.36
C SER A 107 -4.19 -16.42 2.14
N ASP A 108 -5.35 -17.06 2.15
CA ASP A 108 -5.53 -18.47 1.77
C ASP A 108 -4.47 -19.43 2.37
N GLY A 109 -4.28 -19.37 3.70
CA GLY A 109 -3.30 -20.18 4.43
C GLY A 109 -1.87 -19.64 4.42
N LEU A 110 -1.58 -18.62 3.64
CA LEU A 110 -0.33 -17.86 3.67
C LEU A 110 -0.42 -16.77 4.74
N GLU A 111 0.51 -16.72 5.67
CA GLU A 111 0.61 -15.72 6.74
C GLU A 111 1.96 -15.00 6.66
N LEU A 112 1.94 -13.68 6.55
CA LEU A 112 3.10 -12.81 6.62
C LEU A 112 3.08 -12.01 7.92
N ASP A 113 4.00 -12.31 8.82
CA ASP A 113 4.27 -11.52 10.02
C ASP A 113 5.37 -10.50 9.73
N ARG A 114 4.99 -9.23 9.63
CA ARG A 114 5.90 -8.11 9.35
C ARG A 114 6.81 -7.80 10.53
N THR A 115 6.30 -7.96 11.75
CA THR A 115 7.06 -7.69 12.97
C THR A 115 8.16 -8.73 13.15
N ALA A 116 7.83 -10.00 13.01
CA ALA A 116 8.80 -11.08 13.06
C ALA A 116 9.61 -11.25 11.75
N ARG A 117 9.20 -10.58 10.66
CA ARG A 117 9.75 -10.72 9.29
C ARG A 117 9.77 -12.18 8.83
N ARG A 118 8.66 -12.87 9.01
CA ARG A 118 8.50 -14.30 8.70
C ARG A 118 7.26 -14.55 7.87
N VAL A 119 7.36 -15.58 7.05
CA VAL A 119 6.25 -16.13 6.28
C VAL A 119 5.96 -17.53 6.80
N ARG A 120 4.70 -17.91 6.80
CA ARG A 120 4.25 -19.27 7.12
C ARG A 120 3.20 -19.70 6.09
N LEU A 121 3.32 -20.93 5.64
CA LEU A 121 2.31 -21.59 4.83
C LEU A 121 1.90 -22.88 5.51
N GLY A 122 0.61 -23.00 5.86
CA GLY A 122 0.11 -24.18 6.58
C GLY A 122 0.64 -24.36 8.01
N GLY A 123 1.25 -23.30 8.58
CA GLY A 123 1.79 -23.30 9.95
C GLY A 123 3.31 -23.43 10.05
N ASP A 124 3.98 -23.97 9.04
CA ASP A 124 5.43 -24.06 9.00
C ASP A 124 6.09 -22.76 8.56
N PRO A 125 7.21 -22.36 9.17
CA PRO A 125 7.97 -21.18 8.74
C PRO A 125 8.75 -21.49 7.45
N ASP A 126 8.66 -20.57 6.50
CA ASP A 126 9.39 -20.64 5.22
C ASP A 126 10.57 -19.67 5.21
N ASP A 127 11.71 -20.12 4.70
CA ASP A 127 12.91 -19.31 4.55
C ASP A 127 12.93 -18.55 3.21
N LEU A 128 12.62 -17.26 3.31
CA LEU A 128 12.73 -16.32 2.20
C LEU A 128 13.92 -15.38 2.40
N THR A 129 14.58 -15.02 1.31
CA THR A 129 15.57 -13.93 1.37
C THR A 129 14.89 -12.62 1.74
N PRO A 130 15.60 -11.66 2.38
CA PRO A 130 15.00 -10.37 2.77
C PRO A 130 14.33 -9.61 1.61
N LYS A 131 14.85 -9.76 0.39
CA LYS A 131 14.28 -9.13 -0.81
C LYS A 131 13.04 -9.86 -1.34
N ALA A 132 13.00 -11.18 -1.25
CA ALA A 132 11.80 -11.95 -1.58
C ALA A 132 10.68 -11.65 -0.59
N LEU A 133 11.01 -11.57 0.71
CA LEU A 133 10.06 -11.19 1.76
C LEU A 133 9.50 -9.77 1.53
N ALA A 134 10.37 -8.80 1.20
CA ALA A 134 9.93 -7.44 0.90
C ALA A 134 9.05 -7.36 -0.34
N LEU A 135 9.33 -8.17 -1.37
CA LEU A 135 8.49 -8.26 -2.57
C LEU A 135 7.12 -8.86 -2.24
N LEU A 136 7.08 -9.94 -1.46
CA LEU A 136 5.83 -10.56 -1.04
C LEU A 136 4.99 -9.58 -0.21
N ASP A 137 5.60 -8.90 0.76
CA ASP A 137 4.96 -7.89 1.58
C ASP A 137 4.35 -6.78 0.73
N TYR A 138 5.12 -6.25 -0.21
CA TYR A 138 4.63 -5.21 -1.11
C TYR A 138 3.43 -5.68 -1.94
N LEU A 139 3.52 -6.86 -2.55
CA LEU A 139 2.45 -7.41 -3.37
C LEU A 139 1.19 -7.73 -2.55
N MET A 140 1.33 -8.27 -1.33
CA MET A 140 0.21 -8.52 -0.43
C MET A 140 -0.42 -7.23 0.12
N ALA A 141 0.34 -6.16 0.26
CA ALA A 141 -0.18 -4.85 0.65
C ALA A 141 -1.00 -4.17 -0.47
N HIS A 142 -0.78 -4.58 -1.73
CA HIS A 142 -1.41 -4.04 -2.94
C HIS A 142 -2.10 -5.14 -3.76
N PRO A 143 -3.05 -5.89 -3.16
CA PRO A 143 -3.69 -7.02 -3.85
C PRO A 143 -4.48 -6.54 -5.07
N THR A 144 -4.50 -7.37 -6.11
CA THR A 144 -5.16 -7.14 -7.40
C THR A 144 -4.56 -6.03 -8.28
N GLU A 145 -3.58 -5.27 -7.78
CA GLU A 145 -2.89 -4.25 -8.57
C GLU A 145 -1.75 -4.87 -9.38
N VAL A 146 -1.62 -4.45 -10.64
CA VAL A 146 -0.51 -4.89 -11.50
C VAL A 146 0.65 -3.93 -11.35
N HIS A 147 1.82 -4.45 -10.98
CA HIS A 147 3.04 -3.66 -10.80
C HIS A 147 4.07 -4.04 -11.85
N SER A 148 4.60 -3.04 -12.56
CA SER A 148 5.66 -3.28 -13.54
C SER A 148 6.96 -3.71 -12.87
N ARG A 149 7.82 -4.39 -13.62
CA ARG A 149 9.14 -4.81 -13.12
C ARG A 149 10.01 -3.63 -12.73
N GLU A 150 9.94 -2.57 -13.51
CA GLU A 150 10.65 -1.32 -13.26
C GLU A 150 10.18 -0.66 -11.97
N HIS A 151 8.85 -0.61 -11.76
CA HIS A 151 8.26 -0.06 -10.55
C HIS A 151 8.68 -0.86 -9.31
N LEU A 152 8.56 -2.19 -9.36
CA LEU A 152 8.99 -3.06 -8.25
C LEU A 152 10.48 -2.95 -7.97
N LEU A 153 11.31 -2.86 -9.01
CA LEU A 153 12.73 -2.68 -8.87
C LEU A 153 13.05 -1.34 -8.19
N ALA A 154 12.47 -0.26 -8.67
CA ALA A 154 12.66 1.08 -8.09
C ALA A 154 12.23 1.13 -6.63
N THR A 155 11.05 0.58 -6.31
CA THR A 155 10.46 0.62 -4.96
C THR A 155 11.24 -0.22 -3.95
N LEU A 156 11.71 -1.42 -4.35
CA LEU A 156 12.28 -2.38 -3.41
C LEU A 156 13.82 -2.41 -3.39
N TRP A 157 14.49 -1.91 -4.43
CA TRP A 157 15.96 -1.90 -4.54
C TRP A 157 16.58 -0.51 -4.55
N GLY A 158 15.77 0.54 -4.80
CA GLY A 158 16.25 1.91 -4.96
C GLY A 158 16.88 2.17 -6.34
N PHE A 159 17.08 3.44 -6.67
CA PHE A 159 17.60 3.85 -7.99
C PHE A 159 19.13 3.75 -8.13
N GLU A 160 19.87 3.41 -7.07
CA GLU A 160 21.32 3.55 -7.03
C GLU A 160 22.11 2.46 -7.81
N PHE A 161 21.43 1.44 -8.31
CA PHE A 161 22.12 0.37 -9.05
C PHE A 161 21.40 0.06 -10.36
N ALA A 162 22.19 0.01 -11.44
CA ALA A 162 21.80 -0.53 -12.74
C ALA A 162 21.55 -2.06 -12.66
N VAL A 163 20.64 -2.46 -11.78
CA VAL A 163 20.22 -3.86 -11.66
C VAL A 163 19.20 -4.12 -12.76
N THR A 164 19.39 -5.19 -13.51
CA THR A 164 18.43 -5.57 -14.54
C THR A 164 17.09 -5.96 -13.89
N THR A 165 15.97 -5.71 -14.58
CA THR A 165 14.62 -6.12 -14.14
C THR A 165 14.50 -7.62 -13.83
N ARG A 166 15.43 -8.45 -14.32
CA ARG A 166 15.59 -9.87 -13.96
C ARG A 166 15.73 -10.14 -12.46
N ALA A 167 16.21 -9.14 -11.68
CA ALA A 167 16.26 -9.29 -10.21
C ALA A 167 14.87 -9.51 -9.61
N VAL A 168 13.84 -8.86 -10.14
CA VAL A 168 12.44 -9.06 -9.74
C VAL A 168 11.98 -10.47 -10.12
N ASP A 169 12.26 -10.90 -11.36
CA ASP A 169 11.86 -12.23 -11.85
C ASP A 169 12.48 -13.34 -10.99
N HIS A 170 13.76 -13.18 -10.57
CA HIS A 170 14.42 -14.13 -9.66
C HIS A 170 13.73 -14.21 -8.29
N ARG A 171 13.28 -13.08 -7.75
CA ARG A 171 12.57 -13.08 -6.46
C ARG A 171 11.17 -13.66 -6.58
N VAL A 172 10.47 -13.43 -7.69
CA VAL A 172 9.19 -14.10 -7.98
C VAL A 172 9.37 -15.61 -8.12
N ALA A 173 10.43 -16.06 -8.81
CA ALA A 173 10.74 -17.49 -8.91
C ALA A 173 11.06 -18.12 -7.54
N GLU A 174 11.80 -17.40 -6.68
CA GLU A 174 12.06 -17.82 -5.29
C GLU A 174 10.77 -17.95 -4.49
N LEU A 175 9.89 -16.93 -4.54
CA LEU A 175 8.60 -16.96 -3.87
C LEU A 175 7.77 -18.16 -4.31
N ARG A 176 7.61 -18.37 -5.62
CA ARG A 176 6.84 -19.51 -6.14
C ARG A 176 7.40 -20.84 -5.69
N ARG A 177 8.72 -21.00 -5.71
CA ARG A 177 9.38 -22.23 -5.27
C ARG A 177 9.10 -22.50 -3.79
N VAL A 178 9.22 -21.48 -2.91
CA VAL A 178 9.02 -21.61 -1.46
C VAL A 178 7.54 -21.84 -1.15
N LEU A 179 6.63 -21.13 -1.81
CA LEU A 179 5.20 -21.26 -1.62
C LEU A 179 4.58 -22.48 -2.34
N GLY A 180 5.39 -23.26 -3.08
CA GLY A 180 4.88 -24.40 -3.85
C GLY A 180 3.89 -24.00 -4.96
N GLU A 181 4.06 -22.82 -5.54
CA GLU A 181 3.13 -22.25 -6.51
C GLU A 181 3.55 -22.53 -7.96
N ASP A 182 2.58 -22.94 -8.78
CA ASP A 182 2.76 -23.09 -10.22
C ASP A 182 2.47 -21.77 -10.97
N ALA A 183 3.40 -21.35 -11.81
CA ALA A 183 3.26 -20.14 -12.62
C ALA A 183 2.13 -20.21 -13.64
N ALA A 184 1.74 -21.43 -14.09
CA ALA A 184 0.66 -21.63 -15.03
C ALA A 184 -0.74 -21.58 -14.38
N HIS A 185 -0.79 -21.88 -13.07
CA HIS A 185 -2.02 -21.85 -12.26
C HIS A 185 -1.77 -21.07 -10.97
N PRO A 186 -1.61 -19.74 -11.08
CA PRO A 186 -1.22 -18.92 -9.93
C PRO A 186 -2.32 -18.89 -8.87
N ARG A 187 -1.95 -19.18 -7.63
CA ARG A 187 -2.80 -19.05 -6.46
C ARG A 187 -2.64 -17.67 -5.83
N TRP A 188 -1.42 -17.16 -5.76
CA TRP A 188 -1.09 -15.86 -5.14
C TRP A 188 -0.42 -14.88 -6.11
N ILE A 189 0.61 -15.31 -6.86
CA ILE A 189 1.42 -14.41 -7.67
C ILE A 189 1.22 -14.69 -9.17
N GLU A 190 0.43 -13.86 -9.81
CA GLU A 190 0.16 -13.93 -11.24
C GLU A 190 1.20 -13.14 -12.04
N THR A 191 1.66 -13.71 -13.15
CA THR A 191 2.42 -12.97 -14.17
C THR A 191 1.45 -12.39 -15.19
N VAL A 192 1.33 -11.07 -15.22
CA VAL A 192 0.58 -10.36 -16.26
C VAL A 192 1.52 -10.06 -17.41
N GLN A 193 1.33 -10.78 -18.54
CA GLN A 193 2.22 -10.69 -19.69
C GLN A 193 2.37 -9.24 -20.19
N GLY A 194 3.61 -8.81 -20.41
CA GLY A 194 3.93 -7.47 -20.87
C GLY A 194 3.72 -6.35 -19.82
N ALA A 195 3.09 -6.62 -18.67
CA ALA A 195 2.79 -5.61 -17.66
C ALA A 195 3.56 -5.81 -16.35
N GLY A 196 3.75 -7.05 -15.87
CA GLY A 196 4.49 -7.30 -14.63
C GLY A 196 3.88 -8.39 -13.76
N TYR A 197 3.71 -8.10 -12.47
CA TYR A 197 3.22 -9.04 -11.48
C TYR A 197 2.07 -8.47 -10.66
N ARG A 198 1.20 -9.36 -10.17
CA ARG A 198 0.05 -9.04 -9.34
C ARG A 198 -0.13 -10.10 -8.25
N PHE A 199 -0.55 -9.69 -7.05
CA PHE A 199 -1.09 -10.62 -6.06
C PHE A 199 -2.57 -10.83 -6.37
N CYS A 200 -2.98 -12.05 -6.72
CA CYS A 200 -4.33 -12.32 -7.25
C CYS A 200 -5.32 -12.84 -6.20
N ALA A 201 -4.86 -13.25 -5.02
CA ALA A 201 -5.73 -13.73 -3.95
C ALA A 201 -6.21 -12.58 -3.04
N GLU A 202 -7.29 -12.83 -2.29
CA GLU A 202 -7.79 -11.90 -1.28
C GLU A 202 -6.81 -11.85 -0.10
N VAL A 203 -6.49 -10.64 0.38
CA VAL A 203 -5.63 -10.41 1.54
C VAL A 203 -6.41 -9.74 2.65
N ARG A 204 -6.22 -10.23 3.88
CA ARG A 204 -6.81 -9.67 5.10
C ARG A 204 -5.72 -9.27 6.07
N SER A 205 -5.99 -8.23 6.86
CA SER A 205 -5.18 -7.86 8.01
C SER A 205 -5.51 -8.73 9.22
N ARG A 206 -4.48 -9.07 10.02
CA ARG A 206 -4.65 -9.76 11.29
C ARG A 206 -4.13 -8.90 12.45
#